data_b2bce5022c14622407da85f88a4fce2f
#
_entry.id   b2bce5022c14622407da85f88a4fce2f
#
_cell.length_a   1.000
_cell.length_b   1.000
_cell.length_c   1.000
_cell.angle_alpha   90.00
_cell.angle_beta   90.00
_cell.angle_gamma   90.00
#
_symmetry.space_group_name_H-M   'P 1'
#
loop_
_entity.id
_entity.type
_entity.pdbx_description
1 polymer ?
#
loop_
_entity_poly.entity_id
_entity_poly.type
_entity_poly.pdbx_seq_one_letter_code
_entity_poly.pdbx_strand_id
1 'polypeptide(L)'
;MKQPRKHLLCLLLALLLTGVLLAGCAADTADANADLPVITVGCDNYPPFTYVNSDGKPVGIDVELADEAFRRMGYRPEFITINWAEKNELLENGVIDCIWSSFSMSGRADEYTWAGPYMYSHQVVAVMPDSDIQTLADLAGKTVVVQATTKPEALLLDGGDP
;
A
#
# COMPACT_ATOMS: atom_id res chain seq x y z
N MET A 1 -52.85 -54.05 5.90
CA MET A 1 -52.27 -52.84 6.52
C MET A 1 -50.75 -52.99 6.71
N LYS A 2 -49.94 -52.75 5.68
CA LYS A 2 -48.46 -52.86 5.77
C LYS A 2 -47.78 -51.78 4.88
N GLN A 3 -47.94 -50.48 5.15
CA GLN A 3 -47.25 -49.46 4.38
C GLN A 3 -46.51 -48.36 5.18
N PRO A 4 -46.42 -48.27 6.52
CA PRO A 4 -45.78 -47.16 7.18
C PRO A 4 -44.23 -47.23 7.10
N ARG A 5 -43.63 -48.43 6.96
CA ARG A 5 -42.15 -48.58 6.96
C ARG A 5 -41.46 -48.04 5.73
N LYS A 6 -42.10 -48.08 4.58
CA LYS A 6 -41.48 -47.57 3.32
C LYS A 6 -41.42 -46.04 3.27
N HIS A 7 -42.47 -45.38 3.80
CA HIS A 7 -42.51 -43.90 3.89
C HIS A 7 -41.53 -43.37 4.93
N LEU A 8 -41.38 -44.11 6.06
CA LEU A 8 -40.40 -43.76 7.08
C LEU A 8 -38.96 -43.87 6.56
N LEU A 9 -38.67 -44.92 5.76
CA LEU A 9 -37.34 -45.11 5.15
C LEU A 9 -37.02 -44.03 4.11
N CYS A 10 -37.99 -43.63 3.28
CA CYS A 10 -37.85 -42.53 2.32
C CYS A 10 -37.65 -41.18 3.01
N LEU A 11 -38.35 -40.92 4.12
CA LEU A 11 -38.14 -39.69 4.89
C LEU A 11 -36.76 -39.62 5.54
N LEU A 12 -36.27 -40.74 6.09
CA LEU A 12 -34.92 -40.81 6.65
C LEU A 12 -33.83 -40.65 5.59
N LEU A 13 -34.02 -41.21 4.38
CA LEU A 13 -33.09 -41.02 3.28
C LEU A 13 -33.09 -39.57 2.77
N ALA A 14 -34.26 -38.94 2.67
CA ALA A 14 -34.40 -37.54 2.30
C ALA A 14 -33.74 -36.61 3.32
N LEU A 15 -33.87 -36.88 4.61
CA LEU A 15 -33.20 -36.12 5.67
C LEU A 15 -31.68 -36.29 5.66
N LEU A 16 -31.20 -37.50 5.34
CA LEU A 16 -29.75 -37.75 5.17
C LEU A 16 -29.17 -37.02 3.94
N LEU A 17 -29.88 -37.00 2.82
CA LEU A 17 -29.45 -36.28 1.63
C LEU A 17 -29.43 -34.74 1.83
N THR A 18 -30.40 -34.19 2.55
CA THR A 18 -30.42 -32.74 2.89
C THR A 18 -29.31 -32.37 3.88
N GLY A 19 -28.96 -33.27 4.80
CA GLY A 19 -27.83 -33.05 5.74
C GLY A 19 -26.48 -33.00 5.04
N VAL A 20 -26.26 -33.77 4.00
CA VAL A 20 -25.00 -33.77 3.21
C VAL A 20 -24.87 -32.51 2.33
N LEU A 21 -25.97 -31.93 1.87
CA LEU A 21 -25.96 -30.70 1.07
C LEU A 21 -25.68 -29.44 1.90
N LEU A 22 -25.94 -29.47 3.22
CA LEU A 22 -25.67 -28.34 4.12
C LEU A 22 -24.24 -28.35 4.70
N ALA A 23 -23.53 -29.47 4.66
CA ALA A 23 -22.15 -29.58 5.12
C ALA A 23 -21.11 -29.10 4.09
N GLY A 24 -21.53 -28.74 2.87
CA GLY A 24 -20.64 -28.40 1.74
C GLY A 24 -20.27 -26.93 1.62
N CYS A 25 -20.69 -26.02 2.52
CA CYS A 25 -20.46 -24.58 2.39
C CYS A 25 -19.67 -23.94 3.54
N ALA A 26 -18.97 -24.73 4.36
CA ALA A 26 -17.87 -24.20 5.15
C ALA A 26 -16.59 -24.44 4.34
N ALA A 27 -16.47 -23.83 3.16
CA ALA A 27 -15.15 -23.57 2.60
C ALA A 27 -14.51 -22.58 3.57
N ASP A 28 -13.56 -23.04 4.37
CA ASP A 28 -12.54 -22.15 4.91
C ASP A 28 -12.08 -21.30 3.72
N THR A 29 -12.36 -20.01 3.76
CA THR A 29 -11.66 -19.04 2.92
C THR A 29 -10.24 -18.98 3.44
N ALA A 30 -9.47 -20.05 3.23
CA ALA A 30 -8.03 -19.99 3.31
C ALA A 30 -7.66 -18.83 2.40
N ASP A 31 -7.00 -17.84 2.99
CA ASP A 31 -6.53 -16.67 2.24
C ASP A 31 -5.72 -17.21 1.06
N ALA A 32 -6.28 -17.11 -0.15
CA ALA A 32 -5.65 -17.61 -1.37
C ALA A 32 -4.24 -16.99 -1.59
N ASN A 33 -3.91 -15.97 -0.81
CA ASN A 33 -2.64 -15.28 -0.83
C ASN A 33 -1.65 -15.81 0.25
N ALA A 34 -2.08 -16.69 1.16
CA ALA A 34 -1.24 -17.13 2.28
C ALA A 34 0.04 -17.86 1.83
N ASP A 35 -0.02 -18.56 0.71
CA ASP A 35 1.10 -19.35 0.15
C ASP A 35 1.96 -18.56 -0.85
N LEU A 36 1.63 -17.31 -1.14
CA LEU A 36 2.41 -16.50 -2.08
C LEU A 36 3.72 -16.03 -1.44
N PRO A 37 4.83 -15.95 -2.22
CA PRO A 37 6.06 -15.36 -1.75
C PRO A 37 5.83 -13.93 -1.31
N VAL A 38 6.47 -13.57 -0.20
CA VAL A 38 6.35 -12.20 0.35
C VAL A 38 7.28 -11.27 -0.41
N ILE A 39 6.82 -10.03 -0.63
CA ILE A 39 7.64 -8.90 -1.03
C ILE A 39 7.49 -7.78 -0.01
N THR A 40 8.60 -7.32 0.56
CA THR A 40 8.63 -6.29 1.59
C THR A 40 8.70 -4.91 0.97
N VAL A 41 7.69 -4.08 1.22
CA VAL A 41 7.55 -2.75 0.63
C VAL A 41 7.83 -1.70 1.70
N GLY A 42 8.92 -0.93 1.52
CA GLY A 42 9.22 0.22 2.38
C GLY A 42 8.38 1.43 1.98
N CYS A 43 7.68 2.02 2.93
CA CYS A 43 6.83 3.17 2.70
C CYS A 43 6.97 4.21 3.84
N ASP A 44 6.64 5.46 3.54
CA ASP A 44 6.56 6.55 4.51
C ASP A 44 5.11 6.71 5.01
N ASN A 45 4.92 7.46 6.07
CA ASN A 45 3.59 7.88 6.51
C ASN A 45 3.21 9.19 5.80
N TYR A 46 2.56 9.06 4.65
CA TYR A 46 2.22 10.16 3.75
C TYR A 46 0.75 10.09 3.27
N PRO A 47 -0.24 10.49 4.10
CA PRO A 47 -1.65 10.51 3.68
C PRO A 47 -1.89 11.47 2.50
N PRO A 48 -2.76 11.14 1.55
CA PRO A 48 -3.62 9.95 1.47
C PRO A 48 -2.97 8.76 0.74
N PHE A 49 -1.67 8.84 0.44
CA PHE A 49 -0.99 7.85 -0.39
C PHE A 49 -0.62 6.60 0.40
N THR A 50 0.06 6.77 1.53
CA THR A 50 0.46 5.69 2.42
C THR A 50 0.34 6.14 3.86
N TYR A 51 -0.43 5.45 4.68
CA TYR A 51 -0.56 5.73 6.11
C TYR A 51 -1.10 4.53 6.87
N VAL A 52 -1.01 4.56 8.20
CA VAL A 52 -1.56 3.51 9.06
C VAL A 52 -2.90 3.99 9.60
N ASN A 53 -3.95 3.19 9.40
CA ASN A 53 -5.28 3.50 9.90
C ASN A 53 -5.42 3.24 11.42
N SER A 54 -6.61 3.48 11.98
CA SER A 54 -6.91 3.26 13.40
C SER A 54 -6.75 1.81 13.86
N ASP A 55 -6.82 0.85 12.93
CA ASP A 55 -6.68 -0.58 13.21
C ASP A 55 -5.22 -1.07 13.10
N GLY A 56 -4.29 -0.14 12.89
CA GLY A 56 -2.88 -0.44 12.73
C GLY A 56 -2.51 -1.03 11.35
N LYS A 57 -3.39 -0.91 10.35
CA LYS A 57 -3.17 -1.47 9.01
C LYS A 57 -2.67 -0.38 8.05
N PRO A 58 -1.68 -0.70 7.19
CA PRO A 58 -1.30 0.15 6.07
C PRO A 58 -2.46 0.30 5.09
N VAL A 59 -2.75 1.53 4.70
CA VAL A 59 -3.82 1.89 3.76
C VAL A 59 -3.40 3.10 2.94
N GLY A 60 -4.12 3.37 1.85
CA GLY A 60 -3.92 4.52 0.99
C GLY A 60 -3.74 4.14 -0.47
N ILE A 61 -3.66 5.16 -1.33
CA ILE A 61 -3.62 4.98 -2.79
C ILE A 61 -2.44 4.10 -3.22
N ASP A 62 -1.25 4.35 -2.68
CA ASP A 62 -0.04 3.60 -3.00
C ASP A 62 -0.12 2.16 -2.48
N VAL A 63 -0.69 1.95 -1.30
CA VAL A 63 -0.89 0.62 -0.72
C VAL A 63 -1.82 -0.23 -1.59
N GLU A 64 -2.96 0.33 -2.00
CA GLU A 64 -3.93 -0.37 -2.85
C GLU A 64 -3.36 -0.69 -4.23
N LEU A 65 -2.61 0.24 -4.83
CA LEU A 65 -1.95 0.03 -6.12
C LEU A 65 -0.86 -1.04 -6.03
N ALA A 66 -0.02 -0.99 -5.00
CA ALA A 66 1.04 -1.96 -4.79
C ALA A 66 0.47 -3.35 -4.49
N ASP A 67 -0.56 -3.46 -3.65
CA ASP A 67 -1.23 -4.72 -3.35
C ASP A 67 -1.76 -5.38 -4.61
N GLU A 68 -2.49 -4.62 -5.43
CA GLU A 68 -3.04 -5.14 -6.68
C GLU A 68 -1.95 -5.53 -7.68
N ALA A 69 -0.89 -4.71 -7.81
CA ALA A 69 0.22 -4.99 -8.72
C ALA A 69 0.96 -6.27 -8.32
N PHE A 70 1.37 -6.39 -7.06
CA PHE A 70 2.12 -7.54 -6.57
C PHE A 70 1.29 -8.81 -6.57
N ARG A 71 0.02 -8.73 -6.23
CA ARG A 71 -0.89 -9.87 -6.28
C ARG A 71 -1.05 -10.42 -7.71
N ARG A 72 -1.14 -9.54 -8.73
CA ARG A 72 -1.13 -9.97 -10.14
C ARG A 72 0.18 -10.62 -10.57
N MET A 73 1.28 -10.23 -9.93
CA MET A 73 2.59 -10.82 -10.17
C MET A 73 2.82 -12.12 -9.38
N GLY A 74 1.88 -12.52 -8.54
CA GLY A 74 1.98 -13.73 -7.73
C GLY A 74 2.78 -13.53 -6.43
N TYR A 75 2.79 -12.32 -5.88
CA TYR A 75 3.41 -11.98 -4.61
C TYR A 75 2.37 -11.49 -3.60
N ARG A 76 2.70 -11.60 -2.32
CA ARG A 76 1.97 -11.01 -1.21
C ARG A 76 2.80 -9.85 -0.62
N PRO A 77 2.39 -8.58 -0.80
CA PRO A 77 3.14 -7.47 -0.26
C PRO A 77 2.97 -7.38 1.27
N GLU A 78 4.07 -7.05 1.93
CA GLU A 78 4.10 -6.62 3.33
C GLU A 78 4.65 -5.20 3.41
N PHE A 79 3.85 -4.27 3.92
CA PHE A 79 4.21 -2.86 4.01
C PHE A 79 4.88 -2.56 5.34
N ILE A 80 6.04 -1.93 5.29
CA ILE A 80 6.78 -1.47 6.46
C ILE A 80 6.93 0.05 6.39
N THR A 81 6.41 0.74 7.42
CA THR A 81 6.69 2.16 7.58
C THR A 81 8.12 2.33 8.04
N ILE A 82 8.92 3.04 7.25
CA ILE A 82 10.35 3.23 7.48
C ILE A 82 10.68 4.68 7.87
N ASN A 83 11.83 4.88 8.49
CA ASN A 83 12.45 6.19 8.52
C ASN A 83 12.92 6.54 7.12
N TRP A 84 12.34 7.58 6.51
CA TRP A 84 12.61 7.93 5.12
C TRP A 84 14.08 8.24 4.84
N ALA A 85 14.81 8.76 5.83
CA ALA A 85 16.25 9.02 5.68
C ALA A 85 17.07 7.74 5.50
N GLU A 86 16.58 6.59 5.96
CA GLU A 86 17.27 5.30 5.96
C GLU A 86 16.88 4.41 4.75
N LYS A 87 15.99 4.89 3.87
CA LYS A 87 15.42 4.10 2.76
C LYS A 87 16.45 3.39 1.89
N ASN A 88 17.59 4.05 1.61
CA ASN A 88 18.65 3.49 0.78
C ASN A 88 19.36 2.35 1.50
N GLU A 89 19.75 2.58 2.74
CA GLU A 89 20.40 1.56 3.56
C GLU A 89 19.52 0.31 3.75
N LEU A 90 18.22 0.52 4.00
CA LEU A 90 17.27 -0.57 4.14
C LEU A 90 17.11 -1.38 2.85
N LEU A 91 17.10 -0.71 1.69
CA LEU A 91 17.03 -1.35 0.38
C LEU A 91 18.32 -2.11 0.06
N GLU A 92 19.48 -1.49 0.25
CA GLU A 92 20.79 -2.09 -0.01
C GLU A 92 21.08 -3.32 0.86
N ASN A 93 20.63 -3.28 2.11
CA ASN A 93 20.77 -4.40 3.05
C ASN A 93 19.68 -5.49 2.89
N GLY A 94 18.72 -5.32 1.97
CA GLY A 94 17.65 -6.27 1.73
C GLY A 94 16.66 -6.39 2.89
N VAL A 95 16.53 -5.36 3.73
CA VAL A 95 15.49 -5.26 4.78
C VAL A 95 14.14 -5.00 4.13
N ILE A 96 14.14 -4.24 3.04
CA ILE A 96 13.01 -4.03 2.14
C ILE A 96 13.43 -4.45 0.73
N ASP A 97 12.49 -4.99 -0.03
CA ASP A 97 12.71 -5.40 -1.43
C ASP A 97 12.51 -4.24 -2.40
N CYS A 98 11.63 -3.31 -2.06
CA CYS A 98 11.36 -2.12 -2.86
C CYS A 98 10.84 -0.96 -2.00
N ILE A 99 10.87 0.24 -2.61
CA ILE A 99 10.28 1.47 -2.05
C ILE A 99 9.05 1.82 -2.89
N TRP A 100 7.88 1.95 -2.25
CA TRP A 100 6.66 2.42 -2.89
C TRP A 100 5.92 3.39 -1.97
N SER A 101 6.11 4.68 -2.18
CA SER A 101 5.56 5.74 -1.34
C SER A 101 5.59 7.09 -2.04
N SER A 102 4.93 7.21 -3.20
CA SER A 102 4.93 8.45 -4.01
C SER A 102 6.35 9.01 -4.25
N PHE A 103 7.34 8.11 -4.40
CA PHE A 103 8.74 8.46 -4.50
C PHE A 103 9.08 9.06 -5.86
N SER A 104 9.57 10.31 -5.88
CA SER A 104 9.86 11.03 -7.11
C SER A 104 11.08 10.50 -7.84
N MET A 105 10.94 10.23 -9.14
CA MET A 105 12.05 9.88 -10.05
C MET A 105 12.88 11.08 -10.47
N SER A 106 12.35 12.31 -10.38
CA SER A 106 13.00 13.53 -10.88
C SER A 106 14.39 13.74 -10.25
N GLY A 107 15.42 13.83 -11.07
CA GLY A 107 16.81 14.01 -10.67
C GLY A 107 17.42 12.80 -9.96
N ARG A 108 16.80 11.60 -10.08
CA ARG A 108 17.25 10.34 -9.46
C ARG A 108 17.16 9.15 -10.43
N ALA A 109 17.08 9.41 -11.73
CA ALA A 109 16.85 8.36 -12.72
C ALA A 109 17.93 7.26 -12.68
N ASP A 110 19.16 7.64 -12.37
CA ASP A 110 20.33 6.76 -12.36
C ASP A 110 20.62 6.17 -10.96
N GLU A 111 19.88 6.59 -9.91
CA GLU A 111 20.11 6.12 -8.53
C GLU A 111 19.40 4.79 -8.23
N TYR A 112 18.33 4.46 -8.95
CA TYR A 112 17.50 3.30 -8.70
C TYR A 112 17.11 2.61 -10.01
N THR A 113 16.69 1.33 -9.88
CA THR A 113 15.94 0.67 -10.94
C THR A 113 14.46 1.01 -10.75
N TRP A 114 13.89 1.73 -11.70
CA TRP A 114 12.52 2.23 -11.61
C TRP A 114 11.52 1.36 -12.37
N ALA A 115 10.35 1.16 -11.75
CA ALA A 115 9.15 0.65 -12.40
C ALA A 115 8.07 1.74 -12.37
N GLY A 116 7.65 2.23 -13.52
CA GLY A 116 6.71 3.36 -13.62
C GLY A 116 7.23 4.48 -14.51
N PRO A 117 6.73 5.74 -14.37
CA PRO A 117 5.91 6.28 -13.29
C PRO A 117 4.46 5.80 -13.33
N TYR A 118 3.84 5.66 -12.16
CA TYR A 118 2.42 5.32 -12.03
C TYR A 118 1.54 6.54 -11.72
N MET A 119 2.15 7.67 -11.34
CA MET A 119 1.48 8.92 -11.00
C MET A 119 2.38 10.11 -11.29
N TYR A 120 1.78 11.28 -11.48
CA TYR A 120 2.48 12.57 -11.58
C TYR A 120 2.00 13.49 -10.46
N SER A 121 2.92 14.27 -9.89
CA SER A 121 2.64 15.25 -8.86
C SER A 121 3.49 16.51 -9.06
N HIS A 122 3.09 17.58 -8.38
CA HIS A 122 3.84 18.83 -8.35
C HIS A 122 4.26 19.13 -6.92
N GLN A 123 5.47 19.66 -6.75
CA GLN A 123 5.89 20.22 -5.47
C GLN A 123 5.26 21.59 -5.30
N VAL A 124 4.68 21.83 -4.14
CA VAL A 124 4.04 23.11 -3.80
C VAL A 124 4.46 23.56 -2.41
N VAL A 125 4.44 24.85 -2.17
CA VAL A 125 4.61 25.42 -0.82
C VAL A 125 3.22 25.77 -0.29
N ALA A 126 2.86 25.20 0.86
CA ALA A 126 1.64 25.54 1.56
C ALA A 126 1.89 26.71 2.49
N VAL A 127 1.05 27.73 2.40
CA VAL A 127 1.09 28.93 3.25
C VAL A 127 -0.29 29.19 3.85
N MET A 128 -0.37 30.01 4.88
CA MET A 128 -1.66 30.44 5.43
C MET A 128 -2.44 31.27 4.42
N PRO A 129 -3.79 31.23 4.44
CA PRO A 129 -4.62 31.93 3.45
C PRO A 129 -4.42 33.47 3.42
N ASP A 130 -4.00 34.04 4.52
CA ASP A 130 -3.71 35.47 4.72
C ASP A 130 -2.22 35.82 4.59
N SER A 131 -1.40 34.86 4.10
CA SER A 131 0.03 35.06 3.89
C SER A 131 0.32 36.06 2.77
N ASP A 132 1.40 36.84 2.95
CA ASP A 132 1.98 37.71 1.94
C ASP A 132 2.87 36.96 0.92
N ILE A 133 3.06 35.65 1.12
CA ILE A 133 3.84 34.78 0.22
C ILE A 133 2.97 34.36 -0.96
N GLN A 134 3.32 34.83 -2.16
CA GLN A 134 2.60 34.51 -3.40
C GLN A 134 3.49 33.81 -4.43
N THR A 135 4.80 33.91 -4.28
CA THR A 135 5.81 33.34 -5.17
C THR A 135 6.94 32.69 -4.37
N LEU A 136 7.76 31.86 -5.02
CA LEU A 136 8.95 31.28 -4.39
C LEU A 136 9.96 32.34 -3.94
N ALA A 137 10.01 33.49 -4.64
CA ALA A 137 10.91 34.60 -4.26
C ALA A 137 10.55 35.21 -2.89
N ASP A 138 9.29 35.17 -2.51
CA ASP A 138 8.82 35.69 -1.23
C ASP A 138 9.23 34.83 -0.04
N LEU A 139 9.80 33.64 -0.30
CA LEU A 139 10.38 32.75 0.71
C LEU A 139 11.74 33.26 1.21
N ALA A 140 12.34 34.24 0.57
CA ALA A 140 13.63 34.81 0.99
C ALA A 140 13.58 35.30 2.44
N GLY A 141 14.44 34.76 3.29
CA GLY A 141 14.47 35.09 4.71
C GLY A 141 13.35 34.47 5.57
N LYS A 142 12.49 33.64 4.99
CA LYS A 142 11.45 32.89 5.74
C LYS A 142 11.97 31.53 6.18
N THR A 143 11.33 30.96 7.21
CA THR A 143 11.58 29.58 7.63
C THR A 143 10.63 28.64 6.87
N VAL A 144 11.20 27.68 6.13
CA VAL A 144 10.45 26.66 5.41
C VAL A 144 10.70 25.31 6.06
N VAL A 145 9.64 24.54 6.32
CA VAL A 145 9.73 23.19 6.88
C VAL A 145 9.54 22.17 5.76
N VAL A 146 10.49 21.25 5.66
CA VAL A 146 10.46 20.15 4.68
C VAL A 146 10.90 18.86 5.36
N GLN A 147 10.50 17.73 4.77
CA GLN A 147 11.04 16.44 5.19
C GLN A 147 12.45 16.26 4.63
N ALA A 148 13.35 15.75 5.45
CA ALA A 148 14.74 15.47 5.06
C ALA A 148 14.81 14.39 3.94
N THR A 149 15.84 14.48 3.11
CA THR A 149 16.12 13.55 1.99
C THR A 149 15.01 13.47 0.93
N THR A 150 14.21 14.55 0.83
CA THR A 150 13.15 14.68 -0.17
C THR A 150 13.55 15.62 -1.32
N LYS A 151 12.77 15.57 -2.41
CA LYS A 151 12.98 16.49 -3.53
C LYS A 151 12.79 17.97 -3.17
N PRO A 152 11.77 18.37 -2.37
CA PRO A 152 11.65 19.76 -1.90
C PRO A 152 12.87 20.28 -1.13
N GLU A 153 13.49 19.44 -0.28
CA GLU A 153 14.71 19.83 0.42
C GLU A 153 15.83 20.14 -0.57
N ALA A 154 16.09 19.24 -1.52
CA ALA A 154 17.12 19.45 -2.54
C ALA A 154 16.86 20.72 -3.35
N LEU A 155 15.63 20.95 -3.81
CA LEU A 155 15.26 22.16 -4.55
C LEU A 155 15.51 23.45 -3.78
N LEU A 156 15.28 23.45 -2.46
CA LEU A 156 15.48 24.64 -1.61
C LEU A 156 16.96 24.87 -1.25
N LEU A 157 17.73 23.80 -1.07
CA LEU A 157 19.15 23.90 -0.72
C LEU A 157 20.04 24.17 -1.93
N ASP A 158 19.72 23.61 -3.09
CA ASP A 158 20.51 23.71 -4.32
C ASP A 158 20.20 24.98 -5.15
N GLY A 159 19.42 25.90 -4.60
CA GLY A 159 19.07 27.16 -5.27
C GLY A 159 17.86 27.12 -6.19
N GLY A 160 17.09 26.05 -6.12
CA GLY A 160 15.72 26.04 -6.60
C GLY A 160 15.53 26.13 -8.10
N ASP A 161 16.30 25.42 -8.90
CA ASP A 161 15.91 25.20 -10.30
C ASP A 161 14.89 24.05 -10.36
N PRO A 162 13.64 24.32 -10.80
CA PRO A 162 12.54 23.36 -10.78
C PRO A 162 12.65 22.28 -11.87
#